data_91fd6a1fc5ef5dfc9b47be707b9aebcd
#
_entry.id   91fd6a1fc5ef5dfc9b47be707b9aebcd
#
_cell.length_a   1.000
_cell.length_b   1.000
_cell.length_c   1.000
_cell.angle_alpha   90.00
_cell.angle_beta   90.00
_cell.angle_gamma   90.00
#
_symmetry.space_group_name_H-M   'P 1'
#
loop_
_entity.id
_entity.type
_entity.pdbx_description
1 polymer ?
#
loop_
_entity_poly.entity_id
_entity_poly.type
_entity_poly.pdbx_seq_one_letter_code
_entity_poly.pdbx_strand_id
1 'polypeptide(L)'
;MTRQDHEPPPATHRWGWRYHHTGIPTQQRRDGERYLPQFKMYVSGFPDSPYGVEWMRFEADSPISELVKTVPHVAFEVDDLDEALKGKQVLSAPGSPSAGVRAAMILDNGCPIELIEFTGTG
;
A
#
# COMPACT_ATOMS: atom_id res chain seq x y z
N MET A 1 8.21 14.01 -20.97
CA MET A 1 9.40 14.66 -20.41
C MET A 1 9.70 14.05 -19.05
N THR A 2 10.96 13.75 -18.81
CA THR A 2 11.39 13.13 -17.57
C THR A 2 11.66 14.17 -16.49
N ARG A 3 11.18 13.91 -15.28
CA ARG A 3 11.40 14.75 -14.12
C ARG A 3 12.87 14.71 -13.72
N GLN A 4 13.40 15.85 -13.28
CA GLN A 4 14.75 15.92 -12.74
C GLN A 4 14.78 15.40 -11.30
N ASP A 5 15.96 15.00 -10.82
CA ASP A 5 16.08 14.37 -9.50
C ASP A 5 15.63 15.28 -8.35
N HIS A 6 15.77 16.59 -8.49
CA HIS A 6 15.37 17.53 -7.44
C HIS A 6 13.89 17.87 -7.47
N GLU A 7 13.15 17.43 -8.48
CA GLU A 7 11.74 17.74 -8.61
C GLU A 7 10.91 16.70 -7.86
N PRO A 8 9.98 17.11 -6.98
CA PRO A 8 9.16 16.15 -6.27
C PRO A 8 8.21 15.40 -7.20
N PRO A 9 7.82 14.17 -6.84
CA PRO A 9 6.88 13.40 -7.65
C PRO A 9 5.52 14.08 -7.75
N PRO A 10 4.86 14.01 -8.93
CA PRO A 10 3.55 14.64 -9.11
C PRO A 10 2.49 14.14 -8.13
N ALA A 11 2.54 12.87 -7.72
CA ALA A 11 1.52 12.32 -6.83
C ALA A 11 1.36 13.15 -5.57
N THR A 12 2.46 13.53 -4.93
CA THR A 12 2.41 14.33 -3.71
C THR A 12 2.42 15.83 -4.00
N HIS A 13 3.08 16.24 -5.07
CA HIS A 13 3.28 17.67 -5.37
C HIS A 13 2.10 18.30 -6.09
N ARG A 14 1.42 17.55 -6.97
CA ARG A 14 0.34 18.08 -7.79
C ARG A 14 -1.02 17.44 -7.53
N TRP A 15 -1.04 16.10 -7.33
CA TRP A 15 -2.31 15.38 -7.22
C TRP A 15 -2.87 15.42 -5.79
N GLY A 16 -2.05 15.85 -4.83
CA GLY A 16 -2.50 15.96 -3.45
C GLY A 16 -2.60 14.64 -2.73
N TRP A 17 -1.98 13.59 -3.25
CA TRP A 17 -1.92 12.31 -2.53
C TRP A 17 -1.00 12.47 -1.33
N ARG A 18 -1.31 11.75 -0.26
CA ARG A 18 -0.55 11.86 0.99
C ARG A 18 0.12 10.53 1.30
N TYR A 19 1.43 10.54 1.50
CA TYR A 19 2.16 9.34 1.86
C TYR A 19 1.59 8.75 3.15
N HIS A 20 1.37 7.44 3.16
CA HIS A 20 0.84 6.73 4.33
C HIS A 20 1.87 5.76 4.91
N HIS A 21 2.36 4.83 4.09
CA HIS A 21 3.33 3.85 4.58
C HIS A 21 4.10 3.23 3.43
N THR A 22 5.19 2.52 3.81
CA THR A 22 5.95 1.67 2.91
C THR A 22 5.87 0.26 3.44
N GLY A 23 5.34 -0.66 2.63
CA GLY A 23 5.23 -2.06 3.00
C GLY A 23 6.41 -2.85 2.47
N ILE A 24 7.08 -3.61 3.34
CA ILE A 24 8.29 -4.35 2.98
C ILE A 24 8.05 -5.83 3.27
N PRO A 25 8.06 -6.69 2.23
CA PRO A 25 7.90 -8.13 2.45
C PRO A 25 9.12 -8.70 3.17
N THR A 26 8.87 -9.66 4.05
CA THR A 26 9.93 -10.38 4.75
C THR A 26 9.49 -11.80 5.00
N GLN A 27 10.44 -12.73 5.11
CA GLN A 27 10.17 -14.10 5.54
C GLN A 27 10.53 -14.30 7.01
N GLN A 28 11.09 -13.28 7.65
CA GLN A 28 11.54 -13.38 9.03
C GLN A 28 10.43 -12.98 9.98
N ARG A 29 10.22 -13.79 11.02
CA ARG A 29 9.31 -13.47 12.10
C ARG A 29 9.85 -12.27 12.88
N ARG A 30 8.98 -11.34 13.23
CA ARG A 30 9.34 -10.13 13.94
C ARG A 30 8.50 -9.99 15.20
N ASP A 31 9.03 -9.28 16.18
CA ASP A 31 8.28 -8.97 17.41
C ASP A 31 7.11 -8.07 17.09
N GLY A 32 6.01 -8.26 17.81
CA GLY A 32 4.84 -7.39 17.68
C GLY A 32 4.00 -7.65 16.44
N GLU A 33 4.18 -8.78 15.78
CA GLU A 33 3.36 -9.10 14.62
C GLU A 33 1.89 -9.22 14.98
N ARG A 34 1.04 -8.68 14.10
CA ARG A 34 -0.41 -8.83 14.17
C ARG A 34 -0.87 -9.63 12.96
N TYR A 35 -1.65 -10.68 13.19
CA TYR A 35 -2.12 -11.55 12.12
C TYR A 35 -3.40 -10.99 11.49
N LEU A 36 -3.44 -10.98 10.16
CA LEU A 36 -4.62 -10.57 9.38
C LEU A 36 -5.17 -11.81 8.68
N PRO A 37 -6.17 -12.48 9.27
CA PRO A 37 -6.63 -13.77 8.74
C PRO A 37 -7.23 -13.70 7.34
N GLN A 38 -7.87 -12.59 6.98
CA GLN A 38 -8.46 -12.45 5.64
C GLN A 38 -7.40 -12.43 4.54
N PHE A 39 -6.16 -12.08 4.88
CA PHE A 39 -5.06 -12.03 3.93
C PHE A 39 -4.01 -13.09 4.20
N LYS A 40 -4.15 -13.86 5.27
CA LYS A 40 -3.16 -14.88 5.71
C LYS A 40 -1.77 -14.27 5.75
N MET A 41 -1.64 -13.16 6.48
CA MET A 41 -0.38 -12.44 6.60
C MET A 41 -0.23 -11.82 7.99
N TYR A 42 1.03 -11.52 8.33
CA TYR A 42 1.39 -10.83 9.56
C TYR A 42 1.97 -9.47 9.21
N VAL A 43 1.60 -8.44 9.98
CA VAL A 43 2.14 -7.08 9.82
C VAL A 43 2.76 -6.63 11.13
N SER A 44 3.80 -5.81 11.03
CA SER A 44 4.50 -5.30 12.21
C SER A 44 5.23 -4.00 11.89
N GLY A 45 5.52 -3.24 12.93
CA GLY A 45 6.38 -2.06 12.86
C GLY A 45 5.68 -0.74 12.60
N PHE A 46 4.57 -0.75 11.88
CA PHE A 46 3.92 0.50 11.47
C PHE A 46 3.55 1.40 12.67
N PRO A 47 2.93 0.88 13.75
CA PRO A 47 2.52 1.76 14.84
C PRO A 47 3.66 2.51 15.53
N ASP A 48 4.87 1.97 15.46
CA ASP A 48 6.03 2.55 16.13
C ASP A 48 6.96 3.28 15.18
N SER A 49 6.63 3.35 13.90
CA SER A 49 7.51 3.95 12.89
C SER A 49 7.07 5.36 12.53
N PRO A 50 7.88 6.39 12.82
CA PRO A 50 7.55 7.75 12.39
C PRO A 50 7.66 7.93 10.87
N TYR A 51 8.22 6.93 10.17
CA TYR A 51 8.39 6.97 8.72
C TYR A 51 7.38 6.10 7.99
N GLY A 52 6.50 5.40 8.72
CA GLY A 52 5.50 4.54 8.11
C GLY A 52 6.04 3.23 7.56
N VAL A 53 7.09 2.68 8.16
CA VAL A 53 7.63 1.39 7.71
C VAL A 53 6.78 0.27 8.28
N GLU A 54 6.24 -0.58 7.39
CA GLU A 54 5.44 -1.73 7.77
C GLU A 54 6.04 -2.99 7.17
N TRP A 55 6.39 -3.96 8.02
CA TRP A 55 6.88 -5.26 7.58
C TRP A 55 5.71 -6.19 7.37
N MET A 56 5.79 -7.00 6.31
CA MET A 56 4.73 -7.93 5.94
C MET A 56 5.31 -9.32 5.74
N ARG A 57 4.76 -10.29 6.47
CA ARG A 57 5.17 -11.70 6.34
C ARG A 57 3.95 -12.50 5.93
N PHE A 58 4.03 -13.16 4.79
CA PHE A 58 2.89 -13.86 4.18
C PHE A 58 2.97 -15.35 4.40
N GLU A 59 1.83 -15.98 4.68
CA GLU A 59 1.73 -17.45 4.62
C GLU A 59 1.77 -17.89 3.16
N ALA A 60 2.20 -19.15 2.94
CA ALA A 60 2.40 -19.64 1.57
C ALA A 60 1.14 -19.58 0.72
N ASP A 61 -0.03 -19.75 1.34
CA ASP A 61 -1.32 -19.74 0.64
C ASP A 61 -2.07 -18.42 0.77
N SER A 62 -1.38 -17.35 1.15
CA SER A 62 -2.00 -16.03 1.19
C SER A 62 -2.55 -15.66 -0.19
N PRO A 63 -3.78 -15.10 -0.26
CA PRO A 63 -4.38 -14.72 -1.54
C PRO A 63 -3.80 -13.47 -2.16
N ILE A 64 -2.88 -12.80 -1.48
CA ILE A 64 -2.27 -11.56 -1.95
C ILE A 64 -1.43 -11.85 -3.21
N SER A 65 -1.36 -10.89 -4.12
CA SER A 65 -0.58 -10.97 -5.35
C SER A 65 0.88 -11.33 -5.06
N GLU A 66 1.46 -12.20 -5.88
CA GLU A 66 2.88 -12.58 -5.75
C GLU A 66 3.80 -11.37 -5.81
N LEU A 67 3.46 -10.36 -6.60
CA LEU A 67 4.28 -9.16 -6.69
C LEU A 67 4.32 -8.42 -5.35
N VAL A 68 3.18 -8.32 -4.67
CA VAL A 68 3.12 -7.67 -3.34
C VAL A 68 3.87 -8.48 -2.28
N LYS A 69 3.93 -9.80 -2.46
CA LYS A 69 4.66 -10.68 -1.53
C LYS A 69 6.16 -10.59 -1.69
N THR A 70 6.66 -10.02 -2.80
CA THR A 70 8.09 -10.05 -3.11
C THR A 70 8.70 -8.69 -3.35
N VAL A 71 7.92 -7.69 -3.70
CA VAL A 71 8.40 -6.33 -4.00
C VAL A 71 7.80 -5.36 -2.98
N PRO A 72 8.61 -4.49 -2.39
CA PRO A 72 8.07 -3.45 -1.51
C PRO A 72 7.05 -2.58 -2.22
N HIS A 73 6.06 -2.08 -1.47
CA HIS A 73 5.10 -1.15 -2.02
C HIS A 73 5.07 0.14 -1.20
N VAL A 74 4.72 1.23 -1.86
CA VAL A 74 4.46 2.49 -1.18
C VAL A 74 2.95 2.74 -1.21
N ALA A 75 2.40 3.27 -0.11
CA ALA A 75 0.97 3.51 0.00
C ALA A 75 0.70 4.99 0.16
N PHE A 76 -0.32 5.46 -0.54
CA PHE A 76 -0.78 6.85 -0.46
C PHE A 76 -2.25 6.89 -0.07
N GLU A 77 -2.60 7.86 0.75
CA GLU A 77 -3.99 8.19 1.01
C GLU A 77 -4.48 9.10 -0.11
N VAL A 78 -5.67 8.80 -0.64
CA VAL A 78 -6.31 9.60 -1.69
C VAL A 78 -7.71 9.98 -1.22
N ASP A 79 -8.24 11.09 -1.75
CA ASP A 79 -9.58 11.55 -1.35
C ASP A 79 -10.68 10.75 -2.03
N ASP A 80 -10.45 10.32 -3.27
CA ASP A 80 -11.43 9.60 -4.08
C ASP A 80 -10.71 8.48 -4.82
N LEU A 81 -10.91 7.25 -4.35
CA LEU A 81 -10.19 6.10 -4.90
C LEU A 81 -10.56 5.85 -6.35
N ASP A 82 -11.85 5.93 -6.69
CA ASP A 82 -12.28 5.67 -8.05
C ASP A 82 -11.68 6.67 -9.04
N GLU A 83 -11.62 7.93 -8.66
CA GLU A 83 -10.96 8.96 -9.48
C GLU A 83 -9.46 8.72 -9.59
N ALA A 84 -8.82 8.35 -8.49
CA ALA A 84 -7.38 8.12 -8.46
C ALA A 84 -6.97 6.95 -9.35
N LEU A 85 -7.87 5.97 -9.54
CA LEU A 85 -7.58 4.79 -10.36
C LEU A 85 -7.70 5.03 -11.86
N LYS A 86 -8.35 6.11 -12.27
CA LYS A 86 -8.56 6.37 -13.70
C LYS A 86 -7.22 6.50 -14.43
N GLY A 87 -7.11 5.79 -15.56
CA GLY A 87 -5.90 5.82 -16.37
C GLY A 87 -4.72 5.09 -15.79
N LYS A 88 -4.91 4.37 -14.68
CA LYS A 88 -3.83 3.62 -14.04
C LYS A 88 -3.93 2.14 -14.37
N GLN A 89 -2.79 1.46 -14.32
CA GLN A 89 -2.77 0.01 -14.46
C GLN A 89 -3.08 -0.61 -13.10
N VAL A 90 -4.26 -1.23 -12.99
CA VAL A 90 -4.72 -1.80 -11.71
C VAL A 90 -4.16 -3.19 -11.53
N LEU A 91 -3.48 -3.41 -10.41
CA LEU A 91 -2.97 -4.73 -10.03
C LEU A 91 -4.00 -5.49 -9.19
N SER A 92 -4.64 -4.81 -8.25
CA SER A 92 -5.70 -5.39 -7.42
C SER A 92 -6.85 -4.41 -7.33
N ALA A 93 -8.05 -4.87 -7.68
CA ALA A 93 -9.25 -4.04 -7.66
C ALA A 93 -9.60 -3.56 -6.25
N PRO A 94 -10.40 -2.48 -6.12
CA PRO A 94 -10.76 -1.97 -4.80
C PRO A 94 -11.40 -3.01 -3.91
N GLY A 95 -11.00 -3.01 -2.65
CA GLY A 95 -11.58 -3.84 -1.61
C GLY A 95 -11.56 -3.07 -0.30
N SER A 96 -12.14 -3.66 0.73
CA SER A 96 -12.21 -3.03 2.05
C SER A 96 -11.44 -3.89 3.05
N PRO A 97 -10.16 -3.56 3.33
CA PRO A 97 -9.37 -4.34 4.27
C PRO A 97 -9.87 -4.22 5.70
N SER A 98 -10.57 -3.14 6.02
CA SER A 98 -11.20 -2.96 7.32
C SER A 98 -12.33 -1.95 7.19
N ALA A 99 -13.17 -1.84 8.23
CA ALA A 99 -14.29 -0.89 8.22
C ALA A 99 -13.78 0.54 8.02
N GLY A 100 -14.44 1.28 7.13
CA GLY A 100 -14.08 2.66 6.85
C GLY A 100 -12.86 2.85 5.96
N VAL A 101 -12.36 1.77 5.37
CA VAL A 101 -11.18 1.82 4.51
C VAL A 101 -11.46 1.12 3.19
N ARG A 102 -11.13 1.78 2.08
CA ARG A 102 -11.10 1.15 0.75
C ARG A 102 -9.69 1.25 0.22
N ALA A 103 -9.20 0.21 -0.38
CA ALA A 103 -7.83 0.20 -0.91
C ALA A 103 -7.77 -0.57 -2.23
N ALA A 104 -6.83 -0.19 -3.06
CA ALA A 104 -6.52 -0.87 -4.32
C ALA A 104 -5.03 -0.82 -4.55
N MET A 105 -4.54 -1.68 -5.42
CA MET A 105 -3.14 -1.64 -5.85
C MET A 105 -3.08 -1.29 -7.33
N ILE A 106 -2.20 -0.36 -7.67
CA ILE A 106 -1.84 -0.06 -9.05
C ILE A 106 -0.38 -0.46 -9.27
N LEU A 107 0.03 -0.49 -10.52
CA LEU A 107 1.38 -0.87 -10.89
C LEU A 107 2.06 0.30 -11.58
N ASP A 108 3.23 0.65 -11.11
CA ASP A 108 4.06 1.68 -11.74
C ASP A 108 5.51 1.23 -11.75
N ASN A 109 6.11 1.20 -12.93
CA ASN A 109 7.53 0.87 -13.07
C ASN A 109 7.88 -0.45 -12.38
N GLY A 110 6.98 -1.45 -12.47
CA GLY A 110 7.18 -2.75 -11.86
C GLY A 110 6.95 -2.79 -10.34
N CYS A 111 6.52 -1.68 -9.75
CA CYS A 111 6.33 -1.57 -8.30
C CYS A 111 4.85 -1.47 -7.98
N PRO A 112 4.35 -2.25 -7.01
CA PRO A 112 2.96 -2.07 -6.56
C PRO A 112 2.85 -0.78 -5.76
N ILE A 113 1.79 -0.03 -6.01
CA ILE A 113 1.48 1.22 -5.30
C ILE A 113 0.09 1.04 -4.71
N GLU A 114 -0.04 1.18 -3.40
CA GLU A 114 -1.32 1.07 -2.73
C GLU A 114 -1.99 2.44 -2.64
N LEU A 115 -3.27 2.49 -3.00
CA LEU A 115 -4.08 3.71 -2.85
C LEU A 115 -5.16 3.43 -1.83
N ILE A 116 -5.25 4.30 -0.82
CA ILE A 116 -6.14 4.11 0.33
C ILE A 116 -7.07 5.30 0.44
N GLU A 117 -8.36 5.00 0.53
CA GLU A 117 -9.38 6.02 0.82
C GLU A 117 -9.97 5.70 2.18
N PHE A 118 -9.91 6.66 3.10
CA PHE A 118 -10.58 6.54 4.40
C PHE A 118 -11.96 7.17 4.27
N THR A 119 -13.00 6.35 4.42
CA THR A 119 -14.37 6.82 4.19
C THR A 119 -14.94 7.59 5.38
N GLY A 120 -14.27 7.55 6.52
CA GLY A 120 -14.69 8.31 7.69
C GLY A 120 -15.85 7.71 8.46
N THR A 121 -16.34 6.56 8.05
CA THR A 121 -17.48 5.90 8.67
C THR A 121 -17.11 4.53 9.19
N GLY A 122 -15.96 4.46 9.74
CA GLY A 122 -15.41 3.20 10.24
C GLY A 122 -16.19 2.55 11.34
#